data_db70977434b2c79d9c5d8715262b6c89
#
_entry.id   db70977434b2c79d9c5d8715262b6c89
#
_cell.length_a   1.000
_cell.length_b   1.000
_cell.length_c   1.000
_cell.angle_alpha   90.00
_cell.angle_beta   90.00
_cell.angle_gamma   90.00
#
_symmetry.space_group_name_H-M   'P 1'
#
loop_
_entity.id
_entity.type
_entity.pdbx_description
1 polymer ?
#
loop_
_entity_poly.entity_id
_entity_poly.type
_entity_poly.pdbx_seq_one_letter_code
_entity_poly.pdbx_strand_id
1 'polypeptide(L)'
;MNLLRWITIMMTAAILCGCGIYSFTGGQFGEAKSFSVAYLKPQTGLATPLYAQRLTESLKDVMLSQSPLKWIEENGDLQFSGSVTNYSTAPVAINAGAAETAALNRLSITVQIHYENTLEPALNFDKSFTKYADFDANQDLFTIEESLWKLINDQLTQEVYNASVGNW
;
A
#
# COMPACT_ATOMS: atom_id res chain seq x y z
N MET A 1 -11.21 -21.95 -57.03
CA MET A 1 -11.89 -20.90 -56.22
C MET A 1 -12.13 -21.35 -54.78
N ASN A 2 -12.34 -22.60 -54.50
CA ASN A 2 -12.60 -23.12 -53.15
C ASN A 2 -11.35 -23.25 -52.26
N LEU A 3 -10.18 -23.53 -52.83
CA LEU A 3 -8.94 -23.66 -52.08
C LEU A 3 -8.50 -22.35 -51.44
N LEU A 4 -8.62 -21.25 -52.15
CA LEU A 4 -8.27 -19.90 -51.69
C LEU A 4 -9.18 -19.45 -50.52
N ARG A 5 -10.48 -19.81 -50.56
CA ARG A 5 -11.43 -19.57 -49.46
C ARG A 5 -11.07 -20.35 -48.19
N TRP A 6 -10.65 -21.58 -48.32
CA TRP A 6 -10.20 -22.40 -47.15
C TRP A 6 -8.96 -21.85 -46.50
N ILE A 7 -7.99 -21.36 -47.31
CA ILE A 7 -6.74 -20.75 -46.82
C ILE A 7 -7.04 -19.44 -46.06
N THR A 8 -7.95 -18.60 -46.56
CA THR A 8 -8.35 -17.36 -45.86
C THR A 8 -9.07 -17.64 -44.55
N ILE A 9 -9.95 -18.64 -44.50
CA ILE A 9 -10.66 -19.01 -43.23
C ILE A 9 -9.67 -19.56 -42.20
N MET A 10 -8.70 -20.38 -42.62
CA MET A 10 -7.71 -20.94 -41.72
C MET A 10 -6.74 -19.89 -41.21
N MET A 11 -6.40 -18.88 -42.02
CA MET A 11 -5.54 -17.77 -41.64
C MET A 11 -6.27 -16.79 -40.66
N THR A 12 -7.60 -16.58 -40.83
CA THR A 12 -8.38 -15.77 -39.92
C THR A 12 -8.62 -16.43 -38.56
N ALA A 13 -8.75 -17.76 -38.52
CA ALA A 13 -8.88 -18.56 -37.31
C ALA A 13 -7.59 -18.56 -36.47
N ALA A 14 -6.41 -18.49 -37.11
CA ALA A 14 -5.12 -18.46 -36.44
C ALA A 14 -4.87 -17.12 -35.71
N ILE A 15 -5.49 -16.01 -36.13
CA ILE A 15 -5.35 -14.68 -35.52
C ILE A 15 -6.20 -14.55 -34.23
N LEU A 16 -7.25 -15.35 -34.08
CA LEU A 16 -8.15 -15.34 -32.92
C LEU A 16 -7.63 -16.12 -31.69
N CYS A 17 -6.58 -16.92 -31.81
CA CYS A 17 -5.97 -17.65 -30.69
C CYS A 17 -4.96 -16.85 -29.87
N GLY A 18 -4.74 -15.58 -30.16
CA GLY A 18 -3.76 -14.72 -29.49
C GLY A 18 -4.21 -14.02 -28.20
N CYS A 19 -5.38 -14.35 -27.63
CA CYS A 19 -5.84 -13.80 -26.35
C CYS A 19 -5.42 -14.70 -25.19
N GLY A 20 -4.13 -14.87 -24.98
CA GLY A 20 -3.59 -15.60 -23.85
C GLY A 20 -2.67 -14.72 -23.02
N ILE A 21 -3.07 -14.46 -21.78
CA ILE A 21 -2.18 -14.05 -20.67
C ILE A 21 -1.66 -12.59 -20.77
N TYR A 22 -2.54 -11.62 -20.79
CA TYR A 22 -2.23 -10.36 -20.14
C TYR A 22 -2.82 -10.41 -18.72
N SER A 23 -1.99 -10.82 -17.75
CA SER A 23 -2.30 -10.60 -16.34
C SER A 23 -2.18 -9.11 -16.08
N PHE A 24 -3.30 -8.44 -15.88
CA PHE A 24 -3.40 -7.01 -15.59
C PHE A 24 -3.03 -6.69 -14.12
N THR A 25 -2.44 -7.64 -13.42
CA THR A 25 -1.95 -7.44 -12.05
C THR A 25 -0.54 -6.86 -12.16
N GLY A 26 -0.42 -5.54 -12.08
CA GLY A 26 0.82 -4.79 -12.25
C GLY A 26 1.85 -4.94 -11.12
N GLY A 27 1.90 -6.09 -10.43
CA GLY A 27 2.87 -6.41 -9.40
C GLY A 27 3.86 -7.48 -9.86
N GLN A 28 5.13 -7.29 -9.52
CA GLN A 28 6.16 -8.32 -9.72
C GLN A 28 6.19 -9.23 -8.49
N PHE A 29 5.41 -10.31 -8.52
CA PHE A 29 5.36 -11.26 -7.40
C PHE A 29 6.36 -12.40 -7.53
N GLY A 30 7.05 -12.51 -8.68
CA GLY A 30 7.96 -13.61 -8.97
C GLY A 30 7.29 -14.98 -8.78
N GLU A 31 7.92 -15.87 -8.02
CA GLU A 31 7.39 -17.18 -7.66
C GLU A 31 6.63 -17.17 -6.32
N ALA A 32 6.47 -16.01 -5.67
CA ALA A 32 5.80 -15.90 -4.38
C ALA A 32 4.32 -16.26 -4.48
N LYS A 33 3.82 -17.02 -3.51
CA LYS A 33 2.42 -17.49 -3.42
C LYS A 33 1.74 -17.06 -2.15
N SER A 34 2.52 -16.61 -1.16
CA SER A 34 2.04 -16.26 0.17
C SER A 34 2.70 -14.98 0.69
N PHE A 35 2.01 -14.32 1.61
CA PHE A 35 2.60 -13.23 2.38
C PHE A 35 2.15 -13.30 3.84
N SER A 36 2.97 -12.70 4.71
CA SER A 36 2.65 -12.51 6.13
C SER A 36 2.90 -11.06 6.53
N VAL A 37 2.09 -10.55 7.45
CA VAL A 37 2.24 -9.22 8.02
C VAL A 37 2.27 -9.35 9.53
N ALA A 38 3.42 -9.07 10.13
CA ALA A 38 3.57 -9.02 11.57
C ALA A 38 2.92 -7.75 12.13
N TYR A 39 2.48 -7.80 13.38
CA TYR A 39 1.94 -6.63 14.06
C TYR A 39 2.95 -5.47 14.07
N LEU A 40 2.56 -4.33 13.50
CA LEU A 40 3.37 -3.11 13.42
C LEU A 40 3.39 -2.38 14.76
N LYS A 41 4.40 -2.64 15.57
CA LYS A 41 4.46 -2.19 16.97
C LYS A 41 4.54 -0.67 17.08
N PRO A 42 3.76 -0.02 17.98
CA PRO A 42 3.95 1.40 18.27
C PRO A 42 5.27 1.60 19.06
N GLN A 43 6.16 2.45 18.56
CA GLN A 43 7.41 2.83 19.24
C GLN A 43 7.35 4.24 19.83
N THR A 44 6.30 4.99 19.55
CA THR A 44 6.05 6.32 20.13
C THR A 44 4.89 6.26 21.09
N GLY A 45 4.96 7.01 22.20
CA GLY A 45 3.91 7.04 23.22
C GLY A 45 2.59 7.65 22.76
N LEU A 46 2.58 8.31 21.61
CA LEU A 46 1.37 8.90 21.02
C LEU A 46 0.66 7.94 20.05
N ALA A 47 1.36 6.96 19.50
CA ALA A 47 0.73 5.93 18.68
C ALA A 47 0.08 4.88 19.59
N THR A 48 -1.24 4.78 19.54
CA THR A 48 -1.98 3.80 20.32
C THR A 48 -1.85 2.39 19.76
N PRO A 49 -1.99 1.33 20.57
CA PRO A 49 -2.08 -0.04 20.07
C PRO A 49 -3.23 -0.25 19.07
N LEU A 50 -4.33 0.50 19.24
CA LEU A 50 -5.46 0.48 18.32
C LEU A 50 -5.07 0.99 16.93
N TYR A 51 -4.33 2.12 16.86
CA TYR A 51 -3.81 2.62 15.60
C TYR A 51 -2.90 1.60 14.92
N ALA A 52 -1.96 1.03 15.67
CA ALA A 52 -1.02 0.03 15.15
C ALA A 52 -1.75 -1.21 14.59
N GLN A 53 -2.83 -1.66 15.25
CA GLN A 53 -3.68 -2.73 14.74
C GLN A 53 -4.36 -2.32 13.44
N ARG A 54 -4.98 -1.14 13.38
CA ARG A 54 -5.65 -0.63 12.16
C ARG A 54 -4.70 -0.53 10.97
N LEU A 55 -3.48 -0.04 11.21
CA LEU A 55 -2.45 0.04 10.16
C LEU A 55 -2.04 -1.36 9.66
N THR A 56 -1.84 -2.31 10.59
CA THR A 56 -1.50 -3.70 10.25
C THR A 56 -2.60 -4.35 9.40
N GLU A 57 -3.86 -4.18 9.80
CA GLU A 57 -5.02 -4.66 9.05
C GLU A 57 -5.12 -3.99 7.66
N SER A 58 -4.92 -2.67 7.57
CA SER A 58 -4.93 -1.93 6.30
C SER A 58 -3.86 -2.43 5.34
N LEU A 59 -2.64 -2.71 5.82
CA LEU A 59 -1.58 -3.26 4.98
C LEU A 59 -1.94 -4.66 4.45
N LYS A 60 -2.49 -5.51 5.32
CA LYS A 60 -2.98 -6.84 4.93
C LYS A 60 -4.08 -6.73 3.86
N ASP A 61 -5.03 -5.82 4.04
CA ASP A 61 -6.16 -5.63 3.11
C ASP A 61 -5.69 -5.15 1.73
N VAL A 62 -4.73 -4.23 1.67
CA VAL A 62 -4.12 -3.79 0.41
C VAL A 62 -3.44 -4.96 -0.30
N MET A 63 -2.65 -5.76 0.43
CA MET A 63 -2.00 -6.95 -0.13
C MET A 63 -3.02 -7.97 -0.65
N LEU A 64 -4.10 -8.24 0.09
CA LEU A 64 -5.16 -9.17 -0.34
C LEU A 64 -5.96 -8.67 -1.54
N SER A 65 -6.18 -7.36 -1.64
CA SER A 65 -7.01 -6.77 -2.71
C SER A 65 -6.26 -6.58 -4.01
N GLN A 66 -4.93 -6.32 -3.95
CA GLN A 66 -4.13 -5.95 -5.11
C GLN A 66 -3.14 -7.04 -5.56
N SER A 67 -3.05 -8.15 -4.83
CA SER A 67 -2.18 -9.26 -5.19
C SER A 67 -2.92 -10.59 -5.28
N PRO A 68 -2.41 -11.56 -6.06
CA PRO A 68 -2.93 -12.93 -6.09
C PRO A 68 -2.45 -13.78 -4.91
N LEU A 69 -1.67 -13.19 -3.98
CA LEU A 69 -1.02 -13.90 -2.89
C LEU A 69 -2.01 -14.31 -1.80
N LYS A 70 -1.73 -15.43 -1.16
CA LYS A 70 -2.49 -15.89 -0.01
C LYS A 70 -1.87 -15.33 1.28
N TRP A 71 -2.70 -14.80 2.15
CA TRP A 71 -2.26 -14.44 3.49
C TRP A 71 -2.05 -15.69 4.35
N ILE A 72 -0.94 -15.73 5.08
CA ILE A 72 -0.67 -16.70 6.14
C ILE A 72 -0.17 -15.96 7.37
N GLU A 73 -0.30 -16.54 8.55
CA GLU A 73 -0.04 -15.85 9.81
C GLU A 73 1.44 -15.50 9.97
N GLU A 74 2.33 -16.44 9.66
CA GLU A 74 3.77 -16.28 9.79
C GLU A 74 4.50 -16.99 8.63
N ASN A 75 5.74 -16.58 8.38
CA ASN A 75 6.64 -17.22 7.40
C ASN A 75 6.09 -17.27 5.97
N GLY A 76 5.44 -16.19 5.52
CA GLY A 76 5.08 -16.01 4.11
C GLY A 76 6.32 -15.90 3.23
N ASP A 77 6.15 -16.16 1.92
CA ASP A 77 7.22 -15.93 0.93
C ASP A 77 7.64 -14.45 0.94
N LEU A 78 6.67 -13.56 1.11
CA LEU A 78 6.86 -12.13 1.34
C LEU A 78 6.48 -11.81 2.79
N GLN A 79 7.41 -11.23 3.54
CA GLN A 79 7.19 -10.94 4.95
C GLN A 79 7.30 -9.44 5.21
N PHE A 80 6.31 -8.90 5.90
CA PHE A 80 6.26 -7.50 6.32
C PHE A 80 6.29 -7.43 7.83
N SER A 81 7.23 -6.67 8.36
CA SER A 81 7.32 -6.34 9.79
C SER A 81 7.72 -4.87 9.96
N GLY A 82 7.61 -4.34 11.17
CA GLY A 82 8.01 -2.95 11.40
C GLY A 82 7.36 -2.32 12.60
N SER A 83 7.37 -0.99 12.60
CA SER A 83 6.89 -0.20 13.74
C SER A 83 6.45 1.20 13.33
N VAL A 84 5.54 1.78 14.13
CA VAL A 84 5.18 3.19 14.05
C VAL A 84 6.19 4.00 14.83
N THR A 85 7.05 4.74 14.13
CA THR A 85 8.19 5.47 14.73
C THR A 85 7.87 6.93 15.04
N ASN A 86 6.88 7.53 14.35
CA ASN A 86 6.39 8.86 14.66
C ASN A 86 4.88 8.93 14.53
N TYR A 87 4.27 9.66 15.46
CA TYR A 87 2.86 10.06 15.46
C TYR A 87 2.81 11.45 16.08
N SER A 88 2.58 12.50 15.30
CA SER A 88 2.68 13.86 15.77
C SER A 88 1.65 14.78 15.13
N THR A 89 1.18 15.76 15.89
CA THR A 89 0.30 16.82 15.40
C THR A 89 1.02 18.16 15.53
N ALA A 90 0.97 18.97 14.47
CA ALA A 90 1.56 20.30 14.46
C ALA A 90 0.69 21.30 13.67
N PRO A 91 0.66 22.59 14.06
CA PRO A 91 0.04 23.63 13.25
C PRO A 91 0.70 23.74 11.86
N VAL A 92 -0.14 23.94 10.83
CA VAL A 92 0.34 24.21 9.47
C VAL A 92 0.54 25.74 9.32
N ALA A 93 1.77 26.15 9.00
CA ALA A 93 2.04 27.55 8.70
C ALA A 93 1.38 27.92 7.37
N ILE A 94 0.42 28.84 7.40
CA ILE A 94 -0.22 29.40 6.23
C ILE A 94 0.55 30.66 5.86
N ASN A 95 1.11 30.72 4.64
CA ASN A 95 1.75 31.94 4.15
C ASN A 95 0.72 33.09 4.06
N ALA A 96 0.95 34.17 4.77
CA ALA A 96 0.10 35.35 4.83
C ALA A 96 0.02 36.03 3.45
N GLY A 97 -1.04 35.71 2.70
CA GLY A 97 -1.29 36.29 1.37
C GLY A 97 -2.69 36.01 0.82
N ALA A 98 -3.42 35.08 1.41
CA ALA A 98 -4.82 34.80 1.07
C ALA A 98 -5.75 35.22 2.22
N ALA A 99 -6.78 35.95 1.87
CA ALA A 99 -7.83 36.36 2.82
C ALA A 99 -8.40 35.13 3.56
N GLU A 100 -8.51 35.26 4.89
CA GLU A 100 -9.22 34.29 5.80
C GLU A 100 -8.97 32.82 5.46
N THR A 101 -7.76 32.35 5.63
CA THR A 101 -7.50 30.91 5.58
C THR A 101 -7.69 30.33 6.98
N ALA A 102 -8.59 29.35 7.12
CA ALA A 102 -8.80 28.64 8.38
C ALA A 102 -7.47 28.05 8.88
N ALA A 103 -7.20 28.18 10.19
CA ALA A 103 -6.04 27.55 10.79
C ALA A 103 -6.15 26.03 10.66
N LEU A 104 -5.08 25.39 10.18
CA LEU A 104 -5.02 23.95 10.01
C LEU A 104 -3.99 23.33 10.94
N ASN A 105 -4.29 22.15 11.41
CA ASN A 105 -3.35 21.24 12.04
C ASN A 105 -3.04 20.07 11.10
N ARG A 106 -1.87 19.50 11.25
CA ARG A 106 -1.39 18.34 10.48
C ARG A 106 -1.11 17.19 11.41
N LEU A 107 -1.76 16.06 11.18
CA LEU A 107 -1.38 14.79 11.76
C LEU A 107 -0.37 14.11 10.81
N SER A 108 0.84 13.86 11.31
CA SER A 108 1.92 13.19 10.56
C SER A 108 2.25 11.85 11.22
N ILE A 109 2.32 10.79 10.41
CA ILE A 109 2.64 9.45 10.86
C ILE A 109 3.79 8.90 10.03
N THR A 110 4.78 8.33 10.72
CA THR A 110 5.91 7.65 10.10
C THR A 110 5.95 6.20 10.56
N VAL A 111 6.13 5.30 9.60
CA VAL A 111 6.31 3.88 9.86
C VAL A 111 7.64 3.41 9.28
N GLN A 112 8.36 2.60 10.04
CA GLN A 112 9.51 1.86 9.56
C GLN A 112 9.04 0.48 9.14
N ILE A 113 9.27 0.10 7.88
CA ILE A 113 8.91 -1.21 7.35
C ILE A 113 10.17 -1.96 6.98
N HIS A 114 10.25 -3.18 7.51
CA HIS A 114 11.18 -4.20 7.09
C HIS A 114 10.43 -5.18 6.18
N TYR A 115 10.84 -5.24 4.92
CA TYR A 115 10.32 -6.15 3.92
C TYR A 115 11.35 -7.22 3.60
N GLU A 116 10.94 -8.47 3.67
CA GLU A 116 11.76 -9.63 3.33
C GLU A 116 11.06 -10.48 2.25
N ASN A 117 11.74 -10.65 1.14
CA ASN A 117 11.38 -11.61 0.11
C ASN A 117 12.31 -12.82 0.26
N THR A 118 11.75 -13.95 0.74
CA THR A 118 12.53 -15.17 1.01
C THR A 118 13.03 -15.85 -0.27
N LEU A 119 12.39 -15.57 -1.41
CA LEU A 119 12.73 -16.14 -2.72
C LEU A 119 13.76 -15.28 -3.46
N GLU A 120 13.69 -13.96 -3.28
CA GLU A 120 14.58 -12.98 -3.91
C GLU A 120 15.14 -11.99 -2.87
N PRO A 121 16.14 -12.38 -2.07
CA PRO A 121 16.66 -11.52 -0.99
C PRO A 121 17.24 -10.18 -1.44
N ALA A 122 17.58 -10.05 -2.74
CA ALA A 122 18.04 -8.78 -3.31
C ALA A 122 16.97 -7.68 -3.31
N LEU A 123 15.70 -8.04 -3.16
CA LEU A 123 14.56 -7.12 -3.08
C LEU A 123 14.25 -6.66 -1.65
N ASN A 124 14.93 -7.23 -0.64
CA ASN A 124 14.72 -6.86 0.76
C ASN A 124 15.05 -5.39 0.99
N PHE A 125 14.27 -4.76 1.85
CA PHE A 125 14.55 -3.38 2.26
C PHE A 125 14.12 -3.08 3.70
N ASP A 126 14.74 -2.04 4.24
CA ASP A 126 14.36 -1.35 5.46
C ASP A 126 14.12 0.12 5.11
N LYS A 127 12.86 0.55 5.11
CA LYS A 127 12.50 1.92 4.70
C LYS A 127 11.48 2.56 5.64
N SER A 128 11.62 3.87 5.80
CA SER A 128 10.62 4.71 6.48
C SER A 128 9.67 5.31 5.47
N PHE A 129 8.38 5.26 5.77
CA PHE A 129 7.31 5.88 5.00
C PHE A 129 6.60 6.90 5.88
N THR A 130 6.38 8.11 5.35
CA THR A 130 5.72 9.18 6.08
C THR A 130 4.56 9.72 5.28
N LYS A 131 3.37 9.77 5.89
CA LYS A 131 2.19 10.44 5.34
C LYS A 131 1.54 11.33 6.37
N TYR A 132 0.72 12.23 5.89
CA TYR A 132 0.01 13.16 6.74
C TYR A 132 -1.39 13.47 6.22
N ALA A 133 -2.22 13.97 7.10
CA ALA A 133 -3.51 14.56 6.76
C ALA A 133 -3.69 15.88 7.54
N ASP A 134 -4.21 16.88 6.85
CA ASP A 134 -4.51 18.19 7.44
C ASP A 134 -5.98 18.21 7.88
N PHE A 135 -6.24 18.89 8.99
CA PHE A 135 -7.58 19.04 9.55
C PHE A 135 -7.76 20.43 10.16
N ASP A 136 -9.01 20.89 10.28
CA ASP A 136 -9.32 22.20 10.86
C ASP A 136 -8.87 22.26 12.32
N ALA A 137 -8.13 23.31 12.68
CA ALA A 137 -7.60 23.50 14.03
C ALA A 137 -8.71 23.66 15.12
N ASN A 138 -9.93 23.97 14.70
CA ASN A 138 -11.09 24.05 15.61
C ASN A 138 -11.75 22.68 15.85
N GLN A 139 -11.35 21.64 15.10
CA GLN A 139 -11.88 20.29 15.30
C GLN A 139 -11.10 19.57 16.40
N ASP A 140 -11.83 18.84 17.24
CA ASP A 140 -11.22 17.95 18.21
C ASP A 140 -10.66 16.71 17.49
N LEU A 141 -9.34 16.54 17.60
CA LEU A 141 -8.62 15.41 16.97
C LEU A 141 -9.26 14.07 17.34
N PHE A 142 -9.62 13.86 18.60
CA PHE A 142 -10.19 12.59 19.06
C PHE A 142 -11.47 12.21 18.29
N THR A 143 -12.27 13.20 17.90
CA THR A 143 -13.53 12.96 17.16
C THR A 143 -13.31 12.55 15.72
N ILE A 144 -12.23 13.04 15.08
CA ILE A 144 -11.96 12.84 13.66
C ILE A 144 -10.79 11.87 13.38
N GLU A 145 -10.13 11.40 14.44
CA GLU A 145 -8.89 10.64 14.39
C GLU A 145 -9.01 9.38 13.51
N GLU A 146 -10.10 8.62 13.65
CA GLU A 146 -10.31 7.43 12.82
C GLU A 146 -10.42 7.74 11.32
N SER A 147 -11.01 8.87 10.95
CA SER A 147 -11.11 9.30 9.57
C SER A 147 -9.75 9.73 9.00
N LEU A 148 -8.93 10.39 9.82
CA LEU A 148 -7.56 10.76 9.46
C LEU A 148 -6.67 9.52 9.33
N TRP A 149 -6.82 8.54 10.23
CA TRP A 149 -6.11 7.26 10.13
C TRP A 149 -6.40 6.56 8.81
N LYS A 150 -7.68 6.51 8.41
CA LYS A 150 -8.04 5.91 7.15
C LYS A 150 -7.33 6.58 5.98
N LEU A 151 -7.36 7.92 5.90
CA LEU A 151 -6.70 8.68 4.83
C LEU A 151 -5.19 8.47 4.80
N ILE A 152 -4.55 8.44 5.96
CA ILE A 152 -3.11 8.26 6.09
C ILE A 152 -2.73 6.80 5.78
N ASN A 153 -3.47 5.83 6.33
CA ASN A 153 -3.19 4.41 6.12
C ASN A 153 -3.35 4.01 4.67
N ASP A 154 -4.40 4.49 3.98
CA ASP A 154 -4.59 4.23 2.54
C ASP A 154 -3.35 4.67 1.73
N GLN A 155 -2.74 5.81 2.07
CA GLN A 155 -1.54 6.30 1.40
C GLN A 155 -0.27 5.54 1.82
N LEU A 156 -0.10 5.26 3.12
CA LEU A 156 1.06 4.54 3.65
C LEU A 156 1.12 3.13 3.09
N THR A 157 0.01 2.40 3.17
CA THR A 157 -0.04 1.00 2.73
C THR A 157 0.09 0.86 1.22
N GLN A 158 -0.45 1.82 0.45
CA GLN A 158 -0.24 1.84 -0.99
C GLN A 158 1.22 2.11 -1.36
N GLU A 159 1.92 2.99 -0.64
CA GLU A 159 3.33 3.26 -0.88
C GLU A 159 4.20 2.05 -0.50
N VAL A 160 3.90 1.39 0.62
CA VAL A 160 4.57 0.13 1.02
C VAL A 160 4.36 -0.96 -0.03
N TYR A 161 3.12 -1.13 -0.50
CA TYR A 161 2.79 -2.07 -1.56
C TYR A 161 3.60 -1.79 -2.84
N ASN A 162 3.61 -0.53 -3.28
CA ASN A 162 4.34 -0.13 -4.48
C ASN A 162 5.86 -0.33 -4.33
N ALA A 163 6.41 -0.07 -3.14
CA ALA A 163 7.83 -0.26 -2.88
C ALA A 163 8.25 -1.74 -2.80
N SER A 164 7.34 -2.63 -2.43
CA SER A 164 7.63 -4.06 -2.26
C SER A 164 7.37 -4.90 -3.50
N VAL A 165 6.20 -4.74 -4.11
CA VAL A 165 5.75 -5.60 -5.21
C VAL A 165 5.29 -4.83 -6.45
N GLY A 166 5.15 -3.51 -6.34
CA GLY A 166 4.73 -2.62 -7.43
C GLY A 166 5.89 -2.02 -8.22
N ASN A 167 7.07 -2.61 -8.16
CA ASN A 167 8.31 -2.02 -8.69
C ASN A 167 8.21 -1.83 -10.22
N TRP A 168 8.09 -0.57 -10.61
CA TRP A 168 8.08 -0.08 -12.01
C TRP A 168 9.46 0.44 -12.36
#